data_3f6922183ace475cffc5e7797a42672a
#
_entry.id   3f6922183ace475cffc5e7797a42672a
#
_cell.length_a   1.000
_cell.length_b   1.000
_cell.length_c   1.000
_cell.angle_alpha   90.00
_cell.angle_beta   90.00
_cell.angle_gamma   90.00
#
_symmetry.space_group_name_H-M   'P 1'
#
loop_
_entity.id
_entity.type
_entity.pdbx_description
1 polymer ?
#
loop_
_entity_poly.entity_id
_entity_poly.type
_entity_poly.pdbx_seq_one_letter_code
_entity_poly.pdbx_strand_id
1 'polypeptide(L)'
;MSSLVDDIIDFADIGQFIDMPVYTYSSGMQARLSFGIATAIEPEILLVDEVMAVGDADFAQKCEIRINRLLAGGTTLLLVSHSMADIRKYCSRVVKIDHGRIVADGTVEEVL
;
A
#
# COMPACT_ATOMS: atom_id res chain seq x y z
N MET A 1 -21.04 -4.72 -10.16
CA MET A 1 -20.23 -5.73 -9.47
C MET A 1 -19.06 -6.21 -10.30
N SER A 2 -19.25 -6.46 -11.59
CA SER A 2 -18.14 -6.78 -12.47
C SER A 2 -17.06 -5.71 -12.45
N SER A 3 -17.42 -4.44 -12.23
CA SER A 3 -16.48 -3.32 -12.22
C SER A 3 -15.47 -3.41 -11.08
N LEU A 4 -15.86 -3.95 -9.91
CA LEU A 4 -14.93 -4.09 -8.78
C LEU A 4 -13.90 -5.19 -9.07
N VAL A 5 -14.35 -6.33 -9.58
CA VAL A 5 -13.47 -7.43 -9.97
C VAL A 5 -12.54 -6.99 -11.10
N ASP A 6 -13.08 -6.31 -12.08
CA ASP A 6 -12.28 -5.80 -13.20
C ASP A 6 -11.21 -4.82 -12.75
N ASP A 7 -11.52 -3.93 -11.81
CA ASP A 7 -10.55 -3.01 -11.24
C ASP A 7 -9.40 -3.74 -10.54
N ILE A 8 -9.72 -4.78 -9.78
CA ILE A 8 -8.72 -5.60 -9.09
C ILE A 8 -7.81 -6.29 -10.10
N ILE A 9 -8.39 -6.88 -11.14
CA ILE A 9 -7.64 -7.58 -12.18
C ILE A 9 -6.71 -6.61 -12.91
N ASP A 10 -7.22 -5.46 -13.30
CA ASP A 10 -6.43 -4.44 -14.01
C ASP A 10 -5.31 -3.90 -13.13
N PHE A 11 -5.59 -3.65 -11.85
CA PHE A 11 -4.58 -3.13 -10.93
C PHE A 11 -3.46 -4.15 -10.70
N ALA A 12 -3.82 -5.40 -10.44
CA ALA A 12 -2.84 -6.44 -10.14
C ALA A 12 -1.95 -6.75 -11.35
N ASP A 13 -2.53 -6.72 -12.55
CA ASP A 13 -1.81 -6.89 -13.82
C ASP A 13 -0.88 -8.10 -13.81
N ILE A 14 -1.42 -9.25 -13.45
CA ILE A 14 -0.67 -10.51 -13.38
C ILE A 14 -0.97 -11.44 -14.57
N GLY A 15 -1.66 -10.90 -15.57
CA GLY A 15 -1.94 -11.62 -16.81
C GLY A 15 -2.77 -12.87 -16.60
N GLN A 16 -2.38 -13.94 -17.26
CA GLN A 16 -3.12 -15.22 -17.20
C GLN A 16 -3.11 -15.86 -15.81
N PHE A 17 -2.19 -15.46 -14.93
CA PHE A 17 -2.12 -16.02 -13.58
C PHE A 17 -3.36 -15.71 -12.75
N ILE A 18 -4.17 -14.73 -13.17
CA ILE A 18 -5.41 -14.40 -12.46
C ILE A 18 -6.36 -15.59 -12.35
N ASP A 19 -6.32 -16.51 -13.31
CA ASP A 19 -7.16 -17.71 -13.34
C ASP A 19 -6.50 -18.91 -12.69
N MET A 20 -5.31 -18.75 -12.13
CA MET A 20 -4.54 -19.83 -11.52
C MET A 20 -4.60 -19.77 -9.99
N PRO A 21 -4.38 -20.88 -9.30
CA PRO A 21 -4.37 -20.88 -7.84
C PRO A 21 -3.30 -19.93 -7.27
N VAL A 22 -3.63 -19.28 -6.16
CA VAL A 22 -2.74 -18.29 -5.52
C VAL A 22 -1.39 -18.91 -5.14
N TYR A 23 -1.35 -20.18 -4.80
CA TYR A 23 -0.07 -20.81 -4.44
C TYR A 23 0.93 -20.86 -5.60
N THR A 24 0.48 -20.61 -6.83
CA THR A 24 1.39 -20.53 -8.00
C THR A 24 2.00 -19.13 -8.16
N TYR A 25 1.52 -18.16 -7.38
CA TYR A 25 1.94 -16.76 -7.52
C TYR A 25 3.30 -16.52 -6.85
N SER A 26 4.11 -15.67 -7.47
CA SER A 26 5.30 -15.13 -6.82
C SER A 26 4.88 -14.21 -5.67
N SER A 27 5.81 -13.86 -4.79
CA SER A 27 5.52 -12.92 -3.70
C SER A 27 5.10 -11.56 -4.23
N GLY A 28 5.70 -11.11 -5.34
CA GLY A 28 5.31 -9.87 -6.00
C GLY A 28 3.89 -9.92 -6.54
N MET A 29 3.50 -11.04 -7.15
CA MET A 29 2.14 -11.22 -7.67
C MET A 29 1.12 -11.25 -6.54
N GLN A 30 1.44 -11.91 -5.42
CA GLN A 30 0.56 -11.91 -4.25
C GLN A 30 0.39 -10.51 -3.68
N ALA A 31 1.47 -9.73 -3.61
CA ALA A 31 1.43 -8.37 -3.13
C ALA A 31 0.56 -7.47 -4.03
N ARG A 32 0.70 -7.62 -5.34
CA ARG A 32 -0.10 -6.88 -6.32
C ARG A 32 -1.59 -7.16 -6.14
N LEU A 33 -1.95 -8.43 -6.03
CA LEU A 33 -3.35 -8.83 -5.86
C LEU A 33 -3.89 -8.35 -4.52
N SER A 34 -3.14 -8.56 -3.44
CA SER A 34 -3.55 -8.15 -2.09
C SER A 34 -3.78 -6.65 -1.98
N PHE A 35 -2.86 -5.85 -2.53
CA PHE A 35 -3.01 -4.40 -2.53
C PHE A 35 -4.20 -3.96 -3.37
N GLY A 36 -4.41 -4.59 -4.53
CA GLY A 36 -5.55 -4.30 -5.38
C GLY A 36 -6.87 -4.56 -4.67
N ILE A 37 -6.98 -5.68 -3.97
CA ILE A 37 -8.19 -6.03 -3.21
C ILE A 37 -8.41 -5.04 -2.06
N ALA A 38 -7.37 -4.78 -1.28
CA ALA A 38 -7.49 -3.93 -0.09
C ALA A 38 -7.90 -2.50 -0.44
N THR A 39 -7.51 -2.01 -1.61
CA THR A 39 -7.77 -0.62 -2.01
C THR A 39 -8.98 -0.45 -2.91
N ALA A 40 -9.50 -1.54 -3.48
CA ALA A 40 -10.64 -1.46 -4.40
C ALA A 40 -11.93 -0.99 -3.72
N ILE A 41 -12.11 -1.31 -2.45
CA ILE A 41 -13.32 -0.99 -1.69
C ILE A 41 -13.27 0.39 -1.02
N GLU A 42 -12.23 1.16 -1.25
CA GLU A 42 -12.05 2.50 -0.66
C GLU A 42 -12.23 2.49 0.87
N PRO A 43 -11.34 1.81 1.60
CA PRO A 43 -11.49 1.65 3.05
C PRO A 43 -11.39 2.97 3.80
N GLU A 44 -11.99 3.05 4.97
CA GLU A 44 -11.83 4.20 5.86
C GLU A 44 -10.40 4.28 6.42
N ILE A 45 -9.83 3.12 6.74
CA ILE A 45 -8.46 3.00 7.26
C ILE A 45 -7.73 1.98 6.40
N LEU A 46 -6.62 2.38 5.85
CA LEU A 46 -5.75 1.51 5.07
C LEU A 46 -4.46 1.26 5.85
N LEU A 47 -4.21 0.00 6.17
CA LEU A 47 -2.97 -0.41 6.83
C LEU A 47 -2.03 -0.97 5.79
N VAL A 48 -0.85 -0.36 5.65
CA VAL A 48 0.17 -0.79 4.69
C VAL A 48 1.46 -1.10 5.46
N ASP A 49 1.93 -2.34 5.33
CA ASP A 49 3.15 -2.80 5.98
C ASP A 49 4.20 -3.12 4.92
N GLU A 50 5.01 -2.13 4.56
CA GLU A 50 6.15 -2.24 3.64
C GLU A 50 5.85 -2.81 2.23
N VAL A 51 4.60 -2.90 1.84
CA VAL A 51 4.19 -3.58 0.61
C VAL A 51 4.56 -2.78 -0.64
N MET A 52 4.77 -1.46 -0.51
CA MET A 52 5.01 -0.59 -1.66
C MET A 52 6.40 -0.75 -2.27
N ALA A 53 7.29 -1.46 -1.60
CA ALA A 53 8.64 -1.74 -2.10
C ALA A 53 8.68 -2.97 -3.01
N VAL A 54 7.57 -3.72 -3.10
CA VAL A 54 7.51 -4.97 -3.84
C VAL A 54 7.03 -4.70 -5.26
N GLY A 55 7.80 -5.15 -6.25
CA GLY A 55 7.45 -5.01 -7.64
C GLY A 55 8.37 -4.03 -8.37
N ASP A 56 8.04 -3.74 -9.61
CA ASP A 56 8.79 -2.84 -10.46
C ASP A 56 8.33 -1.38 -10.32
N ALA A 57 8.99 -0.49 -11.05
CA ALA A 57 8.67 0.94 -11.01
C ALA A 57 7.25 1.24 -11.48
N ASP A 58 6.74 0.48 -12.44
CA ASP A 58 5.38 0.66 -12.95
C ASP A 58 4.34 0.35 -11.88
N PHE A 59 4.54 -0.72 -11.14
CA PHE A 59 3.63 -1.07 -10.07
C PHE A 59 3.72 -0.07 -8.91
N ALA A 60 4.92 0.38 -8.57
CA ALA A 60 5.11 1.41 -7.55
C ALA A 60 4.34 2.68 -7.88
N GLN A 61 4.33 3.07 -9.16
CA GLN A 61 3.57 4.22 -9.63
C GLN A 61 2.06 3.99 -9.49
N LYS A 62 1.58 2.80 -9.82
CA LYS A 62 0.16 2.45 -9.63
C LYS A 62 -0.25 2.57 -8.16
N CYS A 63 0.59 2.08 -7.26
CA CYS A 63 0.35 2.17 -5.81
C CYS A 63 0.29 3.61 -5.36
N GLU A 64 1.21 4.43 -5.82
CA GLU A 64 1.25 5.86 -5.47
C GLU A 64 -0.02 6.58 -5.90
N ILE A 65 -0.44 6.37 -7.13
CA ILE A 65 -1.67 6.98 -7.65
C ILE A 65 -2.88 6.53 -6.83
N ARG A 66 -2.96 5.24 -6.52
CA ARG A 66 -4.06 4.69 -5.74
C ARG A 66 -4.10 5.26 -4.33
N ILE A 67 -2.95 5.32 -3.65
CA ILE A 67 -2.87 5.85 -2.30
C ILE A 67 -3.25 7.33 -2.27
N ASN A 68 -2.75 8.12 -3.19
CA ASN A 68 -3.08 9.55 -3.27
C ASN A 68 -4.57 9.76 -3.50
N ARG A 69 -5.19 8.94 -4.33
CA ARG A 69 -6.64 9.00 -4.56
C ARG A 69 -7.43 8.70 -3.29
N LEU A 70 -7.03 7.66 -2.55
CA LEU A 70 -7.68 7.29 -1.31
C LEU A 70 -7.52 8.38 -0.24
N LEU A 71 -6.34 8.94 -0.10
CA LEU A 71 -6.08 10.02 0.85
C LEU A 71 -6.93 11.26 0.52
N ALA A 72 -7.03 11.61 -0.75
CA ALA A 72 -7.86 12.71 -1.18
C ALA A 72 -9.34 12.48 -0.89
N GLY A 73 -9.77 11.22 -0.90
CA GLY A 73 -11.13 10.83 -0.59
C GLY A 73 -11.44 10.66 0.90
N GLY A 74 -10.46 10.89 1.77
CA GLY A 74 -10.67 10.84 3.23
C GLY A 74 -10.19 9.56 3.91
N THR A 75 -9.57 8.63 3.20
CA THR A 75 -9.00 7.43 3.82
C THR A 75 -7.86 7.81 4.76
N THR A 76 -7.83 7.21 5.94
CA THR A 76 -6.70 7.32 6.86
C THR A 76 -5.67 6.25 6.53
N LEU A 77 -4.44 6.65 6.32
CA LEU A 77 -3.35 5.72 6.02
C LEU A 77 -2.50 5.49 7.27
N LEU A 78 -2.34 4.22 7.63
CA LEU A 78 -1.38 3.80 8.64
C LEU A 78 -0.27 3.03 7.91
N LEU A 79 0.89 3.67 7.79
CA LEU A 79 2.03 3.15 7.03
C LEU A 79 3.12 2.70 7.97
N VAL A 80 3.51 1.44 7.85
CA VAL A 80 4.68 0.89 8.55
C VAL A 80 5.78 0.72 7.51
N SER A 81 6.88 1.45 7.67
CA SER A 81 7.93 1.46 6.66
C SER A 81 9.28 1.83 7.26
N HIS A 82 10.35 1.33 6.67
CA HIS A 82 11.73 1.78 6.91
C HIS A 82 12.16 2.83 5.89
N SER A 83 11.33 3.09 4.89
CA SER A 83 11.64 4.08 3.85
C SER A 83 11.25 5.47 4.33
N MET A 84 12.24 6.29 4.64
CA MET A 84 12.01 7.68 5.02
C MET A 84 11.35 8.47 3.90
N ALA A 85 11.70 8.15 2.65
CA ALA A 85 11.10 8.79 1.49
C ALA A 85 9.60 8.57 1.41
N ASP A 86 9.15 7.32 1.63
CA ASP A 86 7.72 7.00 1.61
C ASP A 86 6.98 7.66 2.77
N ILE A 87 7.58 7.67 3.95
CA ILE A 87 6.99 8.32 5.11
C ILE A 87 6.80 9.81 4.86
N ARG A 88 7.82 10.49 4.34
CA ARG A 88 7.73 11.91 4.01
C ARG A 88 6.69 12.19 2.94
N LYS A 89 6.53 11.26 2.00
CA LYS A 89 5.63 11.42 0.87
C LYS A 89 4.17 11.31 1.25
N TYR A 90 3.83 10.40 2.17
CA TYR A 90 2.44 10.04 2.46
C TYR A 90 1.97 10.46 3.84
N CYS A 91 2.86 10.70 4.79
CA CYS A 91 2.50 10.86 6.19
C CYS A 91 2.76 12.28 6.68
N SER A 92 1.91 12.73 7.61
CA SER A 92 2.09 14.01 8.31
C SER A 92 2.57 13.79 9.74
N ARG A 93 2.22 12.64 10.32
CA ARG A 93 2.59 12.28 11.70
C ARG A 93 3.41 11.00 11.68
N VAL A 94 4.42 10.93 12.52
CA VAL A 94 5.29 9.78 12.63
C VAL A 94 5.40 9.34 14.09
N VAL A 95 5.29 8.04 14.31
CA VAL A 95 5.57 7.41 15.59
C VAL A 95 6.77 6.49 15.40
N LYS A 96 7.82 6.76 16.13
CA LYS A 96 9.04 5.93 16.07
C LYS A 96 9.02 4.93 17.21
N ILE A 97 9.17 3.65 16.86
CA ILE A 97 9.14 2.55 17.81
C ILE A 97 10.51 1.88 17.85
N ASP A 98 11.02 1.62 19.03
CA ASP A 98 12.28 0.91 19.22
C ASP A 98 12.13 -0.05 20.40
N HIS A 99 12.46 -1.33 20.16
CA HIS A 99 12.35 -2.39 21.18
C HIS A 99 10.96 -2.42 21.84
N GLY A 100 9.90 -2.27 21.05
CA GLY A 100 8.52 -2.33 21.54
C GLY A 100 8.06 -1.10 22.29
N ARG A 101 8.83 -0.02 22.29
CA ARG A 101 8.48 1.23 22.98
C ARG A 101 8.43 2.39 21.99
N ILE A 102 7.51 3.31 22.25
CA ILE A 102 7.44 4.56 21.51
C ILE A 102 8.55 5.47 22.01
N VAL A 103 9.49 5.82 21.12
CA VAL A 103 10.63 6.68 21.46
C VAL A 103 10.48 8.09 20.92
N ALA A 104 9.60 8.29 19.94
CA ALA A 104 9.29 9.62 19.41
C ALA A 104 7.90 9.60 18.79
N ASP A 105 7.20 10.74 18.87
CA ASP A 105 5.87 10.93 18.29
C ASP A 105 5.74 12.41 17.97
N GLY A 106 5.47 12.73 16.72
CA GLY A 106 5.33 14.11 16.28
C GLY A 106 5.18 14.22 14.78
N THR A 107 5.42 15.41 14.28
CA THR A 107 5.42 15.64 12.83
C THR A 107 6.59 14.92 12.18
N VAL A 108 6.52 14.75 10.86
CA VAL A 108 7.62 14.15 10.09
C VAL A 108 8.92 14.91 10.36
N GLU A 109 8.86 16.23 10.39
CA GLU A 109 10.04 17.07 10.58
C GLU A 109 10.64 16.97 11.98
N GLU A 110 9.79 16.77 12.99
CA GLU A 110 10.23 16.63 14.38
C GLU A 110 10.91 15.27 14.63
N VAL A 111 10.43 14.22 13.98
CA VAL A 111 10.85 12.84 14.27
C VAL A 111 11.96 12.35 13.33
N LEU A 112 11.93 12.75 12.05
CA LEU A 112 12.92 12.30 11.04
C LEU A 112 14.08 13.30 10.77
#